data_5d8929841f2acebe37ce7f7b0ceef80f
#
_entry.id   5d8929841f2acebe37ce7f7b0ceef80f
#
_cell.length_a   1.000
_cell.length_b   1.000
_cell.length_c   1.000
_cell.angle_alpha   90.00
_cell.angle_beta   90.00
_cell.angle_gamma   90.00
#
_symmetry.space_group_name_H-M   'P 1'
#
loop_
_entity.id
_entity.type
_entity.pdbx_description
1 polymer ?
#
loop_
_entity_poly.entity_id
_entity_poly.type
_entity_poly.pdbx_seq_one_letter_code
_entity_poly.pdbx_strand_id
1 'polypeptide(L)'
;MSPTPALNSRHVVIVGAGFAGLVAARELEGAGVRVTLLEARDRVGGRAWTEERLGHALEIGATWVHWMQPFIWNEITRYGQTIYPSPVADDAYWISGGEVHHGTEAELDAILERPQAALFEGSRELFPYPHEPLHVLETGSPEAQANFRAADTGGVLDALRGGGFTQEEIDLADAYWSAGYNGSTATASPLMAKHWASLSDHRLSLLDDQTLRFKLTHGMGAITQAIAADLRCEIRLSSPVSHVEHAQDRA
;
A
#
# COMPACT_ATOMS: atom_id res chain seq x y z
N MET A 1 37.33 17.18 15.67
CA MET A 1 35.98 16.61 15.50
C MET A 1 35.19 17.00 16.73
N SER A 2 34.14 17.79 16.59
CA SER A 2 33.20 18.10 17.72
C SER A 2 32.51 16.81 18.15
N PRO A 3 32.38 16.54 19.45
CA PRO A 3 31.68 15.34 19.92
C PRO A 3 30.24 15.36 19.42
N THR A 4 29.80 14.25 18.83
CA THR A 4 28.39 14.06 18.46
C THR A 4 27.56 14.24 19.75
N PRO A 5 26.53 15.12 19.77
CA PRO A 5 25.71 15.30 20.97
C PRO A 5 25.09 13.96 21.37
N ALA A 6 25.02 13.68 22.67
CA ALA A 6 24.35 12.49 23.17
C ALA A 6 22.90 12.46 22.64
N LEU A 7 22.39 11.30 22.25
CA LEU A 7 21.02 11.14 21.71
C LEU A 7 19.98 11.79 22.61
N ASN A 8 20.14 11.70 23.91
CA ASN A 8 19.23 12.24 24.92
C ASN A 8 19.14 13.78 24.95
N SER A 9 20.04 14.50 24.27
CA SER A 9 20.00 15.97 24.16
C SER A 9 19.24 16.45 22.93
N ARG A 10 18.83 15.53 22.04
CA ARG A 10 18.10 15.87 20.82
C ARG A 10 16.61 15.90 21.06
N HIS A 11 15.94 16.82 20.36
CA HIS A 11 14.49 16.86 20.23
C HIS A 11 14.14 16.68 18.78
N VAL A 12 13.31 15.68 18.48
CA VAL A 12 12.85 15.39 17.13
C VAL A 12 11.36 15.71 17.05
N VAL A 13 10.99 16.50 16.06
CA VAL A 13 9.60 16.74 15.70
C VAL A 13 9.25 15.83 14.51
N ILE A 14 8.19 15.04 14.67
CA ILE A 14 7.68 14.16 13.61
C ILE A 14 6.40 14.78 13.07
N VAL A 15 6.32 14.89 11.74
CA VAL A 15 5.13 15.40 11.05
C VAL A 15 4.33 14.24 10.48
N GLY A 16 3.12 14.07 10.99
CA GLY A 16 2.16 13.03 10.63
C GLY A 16 2.12 11.85 11.59
N ALA A 17 0.93 11.53 12.11
CA ALA A 17 0.65 10.40 12.99
C ALA A 17 0.06 9.18 12.26
N GLY A 18 0.51 8.93 11.03
CA GLY A 18 0.29 7.66 10.34
C GLY A 18 1.24 6.57 10.85
N PHE A 19 1.19 5.35 10.31
CA PHE A 19 2.06 4.23 10.73
C PHE A 19 3.53 4.64 10.80
N ALA A 20 4.06 5.28 9.77
CA ALA A 20 5.48 5.65 9.71
C ALA A 20 5.88 6.58 10.86
N GLY A 21 5.07 7.63 11.12
CA GLY A 21 5.35 8.59 12.19
C GLY A 21 5.20 7.99 13.58
N LEU A 22 4.17 7.17 13.80
CA LEU A 22 3.94 6.49 15.07
C LEU A 22 5.05 5.50 15.40
N VAL A 23 5.47 4.68 14.44
CA VAL A 23 6.58 3.73 14.62
C VAL A 23 7.90 4.48 14.83
N ALA A 24 8.17 5.53 14.04
CA ALA A 24 9.37 6.34 14.22
C ALA A 24 9.43 7.00 15.62
N ALA A 25 8.28 7.49 16.11
CA ALA A 25 8.19 8.06 17.47
C ALA A 25 8.55 7.02 18.53
N ARG A 26 7.97 5.82 18.43
CA ARG A 26 8.22 4.72 19.37
C ARG A 26 9.69 4.32 19.40
N GLU A 27 10.30 4.12 18.22
CA GLU A 27 11.70 3.72 18.13
C GLU A 27 12.66 4.80 18.65
N LEU A 28 12.38 6.08 18.36
CA LEU A 28 13.16 7.20 18.89
C LEU A 28 13.04 7.35 20.40
N GLU A 29 11.83 7.21 20.95
CA GLU A 29 11.63 7.21 22.40
C GLU A 29 12.37 6.04 23.07
N GLY A 30 12.30 4.85 22.47
CA GLY A 30 13.06 3.68 22.92
C GLY A 30 14.56 3.91 22.97
N ALA A 31 15.09 4.72 22.04
CA ALA A 31 16.47 5.18 22.01
C ALA A 31 16.77 6.37 22.95
N GLY A 32 15.81 6.85 23.74
CA GLY A 32 15.96 7.96 24.69
C GLY A 32 15.91 9.35 24.06
N VAL A 33 15.43 9.47 22.81
CA VAL A 33 15.27 10.77 22.14
C VAL A 33 13.94 11.40 22.56
N ARG A 34 13.96 12.70 22.85
CA ARG A 34 12.73 13.46 23.08
C ARG A 34 11.99 13.66 21.75
N VAL A 35 10.72 13.31 21.70
CA VAL A 35 9.89 13.39 20.50
C VAL A 35 8.68 14.29 20.74
N THR A 36 8.25 15.01 19.72
CA THR A 36 6.91 15.61 19.61
C THR A 36 6.35 15.21 18.25
N LEU A 37 5.13 14.71 18.21
CA LEU A 37 4.45 14.28 17.00
C LEU A 37 3.32 15.25 16.67
N LEU A 38 3.31 15.80 15.45
CA LEU A 38 2.31 16.75 14.97
C LEU A 38 1.44 16.05 13.91
N GLU A 39 0.12 16.09 14.11
CA GLU A 39 -0.85 15.50 13.17
C GLU A 39 -1.86 16.56 12.74
N ALA A 40 -2.06 16.66 11.43
CA ALA A 40 -2.95 17.66 10.85
C ALA A 40 -4.44 17.41 11.16
N ARG A 41 -4.82 16.14 11.26
CA ARG A 41 -6.19 15.71 11.56
C ARG A 41 -6.42 15.65 13.07
N ASP A 42 -7.68 15.46 13.43
CA ASP A 42 -8.14 15.22 14.80
C ASP A 42 -7.99 13.75 15.25
N ARG A 43 -7.33 12.91 14.45
CA ARG A 43 -7.11 11.47 14.69
C ARG A 43 -5.73 11.01 14.21
N VAL A 44 -5.22 9.96 14.82
CA VAL A 44 -4.06 9.21 14.34
C VAL A 44 -4.44 8.23 13.21
N GLY A 45 -3.45 7.57 12.61
CA GLY A 45 -3.61 6.47 11.65
C GLY A 45 -3.41 6.88 10.19
N GLY A 46 -3.57 8.16 9.85
CA GLY A 46 -3.38 8.61 8.47
C GLY A 46 -4.35 7.91 7.49
N ARG A 47 -3.80 7.12 6.55
CA ARG A 47 -4.55 6.30 5.58
C ARG A 47 -5.06 4.97 6.13
N ALA A 48 -4.66 4.56 7.32
CA ALA A 48 -5.28 3.49 8.08
C ALA A 48 -6.40 4.11 8.93
N TRP A 49 -7.63 3.94 8.48
CA TRP A 49 -8.79 4.57 9.08
C TRP A 49 -9.97 3.61 9.12
N THR A 50 -10.27 3.14 10.31
CA THR A 50 -11.47 2.37 10.61
C THR A 50 -12.49 3.31 11.25
N GLU A 51 -13.70 3.33 10.75
CA GLU A 51 -14.80 4.15 11.25
C GLU A 51 -16.03 3.30 11.51
N GLU A 52 -16.73 3.56 12.58
CA GLU A 52 -18.02 2.92 12.82
C GLU A 52 -19.13 3.67 12.10
N ARG A 53 -19.77 3.00 11.15
CA ARG A 53 -20.94 3.51 10.39
C ARG A 53 -22.03 2.46 10.33
N LEU A 54 -23.27 2.88 10.54
CA LEU A 54 -24.44 2.02 10.46
C LEU A 54 -24.34 0.77 11.36
N GLY A 55 -23.62 0.86 12.48
CA GLY A 55 -23.39 -0.26 13.40
C GLY A 55 -22.34 -1.26 12.94
N HIS A 56 -21.53 -0.91 11.94
CA HIS A 56 -20.43 -1.74 11.43
C HIS A 56 -19.10 -0.99 11.45
N ALA A 57 -18.03 -1.69 11.80
CA ALA A 57 -16.68 -1.20 11.61
C ALA A 57 -16.31 -1.27 10.13
N LEU A 58 -16.14 -0.11 9.48
CA LEU A 58 -15.80 0.01 8.08
C LEU A 58 -14.37 0.53 7.94
N GLU A 59 -13.60 -0.12 7.07
CA GLU A 59 -12.30 0.40 6.64
C GLU A 59 -12.51 1.46 5.54
N ILE A 60 -12.10 2.68 5.84
CA ILE A 60 -12.18 3.81 4.90
C ILE A 60 -10.86 3.96 4.11
N GLY A 61 -9.84 3.23 4.48
CA GLY A 61 -8.51 3.23 3.86
C GLY A 61 -7.90 1.84 3.79
N ALA A 62 -6.72 1.68 4.39
CA ALA A 62 -6.04 0.38 4.44
C ALA A 62 -6.93 -0.69 5.07
N THR A 63 -7.05 -1.83 4.41
CA THR A 63 -8.03 -2.87 4.75
C THR A 63 -7.37 -4.22 5.02
N TRP A 64 -6.50 -4.67 4.12
CA TRP A 64 -5.96 -6.03 4.15
C TRP A 64 -4.54 -6.09 4.69
N VAL A 65 -4.17 -7.26 5.21
CA VAL A 65 -2.81 -7.60 5.60
C VAL A 65 -2.30 -8.73 4.72
N HIS A 66 -1.09 -8.57 4.20
CA HIS A 66 -0.46 -9.49 3.24
C HIS A 66 0.62 -10.32 3.92
N TRP A 67 0.76 -11.59 3.53
CA TRP A 67 1.83 -12.45 4.04
C TRP A 67 3.23 -11.88 3.79
N MET A 68 3.40 -11.08 2.74
CA MET A 68 4.67 -10.48 2.36
C MET A 68 4.97 -9.14 3.06
N GLN A 69 4.24 -8.79 4.12
CA GLN A 69 4.40 -7.53 4.87
C GLN A 69 4.97 -7.78 6.27
N PRO A 70 6.28 -8.09 6.43
CA PRO A 70 6.85 -8.47 7.72
C PRO A 70 6.70 -7.38 8.79
N PHE A 71 6.71 -6.11 8.41
CA PHE A 71 6.57 -5.00 9.34
C PHE A 71 5.18 -4.92 9.96
N ILE A 72 4.11 -5.13 9.17
CA ILE A 72 2.75 -5.15 9.72
C ILE A 72 2.53 -6.38 10.61
N TRP A 73 3.09 -7.54 10.26
CA TRP A 73 3.02 -8.74 11.07
C TRP A 73 3.72 -8.58 12.43
N ASN A 74 4.82 -7.85 12.46
CA ASN A 74 5.49 -7.50 13.71
C ASN A 74 4.57 -6.67 14.62
N GLU A 75 3.85 -5.68 14.07
CA GLU A 75 2.91 -4.87 14.84
C GLU A 75 1.66 -5.67 15.27
N ILE A 76 1.12 -6.51 14.39
CA ILE A 76 0.01 -7.43 14.73
C ILE A 76 0.38 -8.28 15.94
N THR A 77 1.57 -8.91 15.92
CA THR A 77 2.07 -9.75 17.01
C THR A 77 2.32 -8.95 18.27
N ARG A 78 2.97 -7.78 18.15
CA ARG A 78 3.33 -6.91 19.28
C ARG A 78 2.09 -6.46 20.07
N TYR A 79 1.02 -6.10 19.38
CA TYR A 79 -0.20 -5.56 19.98
C TYR A 79 -1.32 -6.59 20.13
N GLY A 80 -1.01 -7.88 19.93
CA GLY A 80 -1.96 -8.98 20.12
C GLY A 80 -3.21 -8.88 19.25
N GLN A 81 -3.07 -8.30 18.06
CA GLN A 81 -4.18 -8.18 17.12
C GLN A 81 -4.52 -9.52 16.49
N THR A 82 -5.79 -9.73 16.19
CA THR A 82 -6.29 -10.95 15.53
C THR A 82 -6.75 -10.65 14.11
N ILE A 83 -6.68 -11.66 13.26
CA ILE A 83 -7.11 -11.59 11.87
C ILE A 83 -8.27 -12.53 11.60
N TYR A 84 -9.01 -12.25 10.52
CA TYR A 84 -10.02 -13.14 9.99
C TYR A 84 -9.98 -13.12 8.45
N PRO A 85 -10.43 -14.21 7.78
CA PRO A 85 -10.49 -14.25 6.33
C PRO A 85 -11.54 -13.25 5.81
N SER A 86 -11.23 -12.60 4.68
CA SER A 86 -12.20 -11.76 3.97
C SER A 86 -13.42 -12.58 3.59
N PRO A 87 -14.63 -12.01 3.63
CA PRO A 87 -15.81 -12.64 3.07
C PRO A 87 -15.58 -12.95 1.59
N VAL A 88 -16.02 -14.11 1.16
CA VAL A 88 -16.12 -14.50 -0.26
C VAL A 88 -17.52 -14.19 -0.72
N ALA A 89 -17.67 -13.56 -1.88
CA ALA A 89 -18.95 -13.28 -2.50
C ALA A 89 -19.27 -14.34 -3.54
N ASP A 90 -20.53 -14.82 -3.56
CA ASP A 90 -20.99 -15.74 -4.61
C ASP A 90 -21.47 -14.97 -5.85
N ASP A 91 -22.00 -13.77 -5.64
CA ASP A 91 -22.56 -12.89 -6.68
C ASP A 91 -21.60 -11.73 -6.99
N ALA A 92 -21.44 -11.44 -8.27
CA ALA A 92 -20.69 -10.30 -8.78
C ALA A 92 -21.55 -9.39 -9.66
N TYR A 93 -21.39 -8.08 -9.51
CA TYR A 93 -22.02 -7.08 -10.36
C TYR A 93 -20.94 -6.18 -10.96
N TRP A 94 -21.02 -5.93 -12.26
CA TRP A 94 -20.09 -5.03 -12.94
C TRP A 94 -20.76 -4.16 -13.99
N ILE A 95 -20.11 -3.10 -14.38
CA ILE A 95 -20.59 -2.18 -15.42
C ILE A 95 -19.63 -2.24 -16.60
N SER A 96 -20.17 -2.53 -17.78
CA SER A 96 -19.43 -2.40 -19.04
C SER A 96 -20.37 -1.91 -20.14
N GLY A 97 -19.86 -1.07 -21.04
CA GLY A 97 -20.65 -0.47 -22.10
C GLY A 97 -21.82 0.40 -21.62
N GLY A 98 -21.82 0.82 -20.35
CA GLY A 98 -22.90 1.57 -19.72
C GLY A 98 -24.07 0.70 -19.21
N GLU A 99 -23.95 -0.62 -19.26
CA GLU A 99 -24.94 -1.58 -18.76
C GLU A 99 -24.41 -2.28 -17.50
N VAL A 100 -25.35 -2.66 -16.60
CA VAL A 100 -25.05 -3.44 -15.40
C VAL A 100 -25.17 -4.92 -15.75
N HIS A 101 -24.11 -5.65 -15.50
CA HIS A 101 -24.04 -7.10 -15.63
C HIS A 101 -24.11 -7.76 -14.25
N HIS A 102 -24.59 -9.00 -14.21
CA HIS A 102 -24.65 -9.82 -13.00
C HIS A 102 -24.21 -11.24 -13.34
N GLY A 103 -23.38 -11.80 -12.49
CA GLY A 103 -22.86 -13.15 -12.61
C GLY A 103 -22.26 -13.64 -11.29
N THR A 104 -21.46 -14.68 -11.38
CA THR A 104 -20.68 -15.23 -10.28
C THR A 104 -19.30 -14.55 -10.21
N GLU A 105 -18.64 -14.63 -9.06
CA GLU A 105 -17.23 -14.22 -8.91
C GLU A 105 -16.32 -14.93 -9.92
N ALA A 106 -16.54 -16.24 -10.15
CA ALA A 106 -15.75 -17.02 -11.10
C ALA A 106 -15.91 -16.54 -12.56
N GLU A 107 -17.10 -16.07 -12.95
CA GLU A 107 -17.32 -15.47 -14.27
C GLU A 107 -16.61 -14.14 -14.41
N LEU A 108 -16.63 -13.30 -13.36
CA LEU A 108 -15.89 -12.05 -13.33
C LEU A 108 -14.38 -12.28 -13.42
N ASP A 109 -13.85 -13.24 -12.68
CA ASP A 109 -12.44 -13.61 -12.69
C ASP A 109 -12.00 -14.11 -14.07
N ALA A 110 -12.84 -14.89 -14.74
CA ALA A 110 -12.56 -15.38 -16.08
C ALA A 110 -12.44 -14.24 -17.12
N ILE A 111 -13.21 -13.15 -16.96
CA ILE A 111 -13.10 -11.97 -17.83
C ILE A 111 -11.79 -11.22 -17.52
N LEU A 112 -11.39 -11.13 -16.25
CA LEU A 112 -10.19 -10.44 -15.82
C LEU A 112 -8.88 -11.19 -16.14
N GLU A 113 -8.92 -12.52 -16.34
CA GLU A 113 -7.72 -13.37 -16.46
C GLU A 113 -6.77 -12.92 -17.57
N ARG A 114 -7.29 -12.69 -18.79
CA ARG A 114 -6.46 -12.32 -19.94
C ARG A 114 -5.78 -10.96 -19.80
N PRO A 115 -6.49 -9.85 -19.47
CA PRO A 115 -5.86 -8.55 -19.34
C PRO A 115 -4.89 -8.49 -18.15
N GLN A 116 -5.19 -9.17 -17.06
CA GLN A 116 -4.28 -9.23 -15.89
C GLN A 116 -3.01 -10.04 -16.21
N ALA A 117 -3.14 -11.19 -16.87
CA ALA A 117 -1.99 -12.00 -17.30
C ALA A 117 -1.04 -11.20 -18.22
N ALA A 118 -1.58 -10.41 -19.14
CA ALA A 118 -0.78 -9.54 -20.00
C ALA A 118 -0.06 -8.43 -19.22
N LEU A 119 -0.68 -7.85 -18.20
CA LEU A 119 0.00 -6.90 -17.33
C LEU A 119 1.12 -7.55 -16.50
N PHE A 120 1.04 -8.84 -16.23
CA PHE A 120 2.06 -9.60 -15.49
C PHE A 120 3.21 -10.10 -16.37
N GLU A 121 3.03 -10.13 -17.68
CA GLU A 121 4.04 -10.63 -18.62
C GLU A 121 5.39 -9.91 -18.43
N GLY A 122 6.50 -10.66 -18.37
CA GLY A 122 7.85 -10.15 -18.14
C GLY A 122 8.14 -9.71 -16.69
N SER A 123 7.20 -9.90 -15.77
CA SER A 123 7.39 -9.48 -14.37
C SER A 123 8.56 -10.18 -13.69
N ARG A 124 8.82 -11.46 -14.00
CA ARG A 124 9.90 -12.25 -13.39
C ARG A 124 11.28 -11.74 -13.77
N GLU A 125 11.45 -11.32 -15.00
CA GLU A 125 12.70 -10.75 -15.51
C GLU A 125 12.94 -9.35 -14.97
N LEU A 126 11.88 -8.57 -14.79
CA LEU A 126 11.95 -7.20 -14.27
C LEU A 126 12.09 -7.14 -12.73
N PHE A 127 11.47 -8.06 -12.04
CA PHE A 127 11.48 -8.15 -10.58
C PHE A 127 11.85 -9.56 -10.08
N PRO A 128 13.09 -10.02 -10.33
CA PRO A 128 13.54 -11.35 -9.89
C PRO A 128 13.56 -11.47 -8.35
N TYR A 129 13.74 -10.33 -7.67
CA TYR A 129 13.77 -10.22 -6.21
C TYR A 129 12.76 -9.17 -5.75
N PRO A 130 11.56 -9.56 -5.27
CA PRO A 130 10.50 -8.62 -4.88
C PRO A 130 10.91 -7.59 -3.81
N HIS A 131 11.84 -7.97 -2.93
CA HIS A 131 12.37 -7.11 -1.85
C HIS A 131 13.47 -6.13 -2.32
N GLU A 132 13.97 -6.30 -3.55
CA GLU A 132 14.97 -5.44 -4.20
C GLU A 132 14.41 -4.89 -5.52
N PRO A 133 13.42 -3.99 -5.49
CA PRO A 133 12.69 -3.58 -6.70
C PRO A 133 13.57 -2.83 -7.73
N LEU A 134 14.71 -2.32 -7.32
CA LEU A 134 15.66 -1.64 -8.21
C LEU A 134 16.81 -2.55 -8.69
N HIS A 135 16.80 -3.83 -8.31
CA HIS A 135 17.89 -4.77 -8.59
C HIS A 135 18.33 -4.76 -10.06
N VAL A 136 17.36 -4.83 -10.99
CA VAL A 136 17.66 -4.83 -12.44
C VAL A 136 18.28 -3.51 -12.90
N LEU A 137 17.85 -2.38 -12.34
CA LEU A 137 18.45 -1.06 -12.66
C LEU A 137 19.86 -0.90 -12.11
N GLU A 138 20.18 -1.52 -11.00
CA GLU A 138 21.47 -1.38 -10.31
C GLU A 138 22.52 -2.39 -10.80
N THR A 139 22.07 -3.61 -11.12
CA THR A 139 23.00 -4.72 -11.40
C THR A 139 22.83 -5.37 -12.78
N GLY A 140 21.70 -5.07 -13.48
CA GLY A 140 21.38 -5.68 -14.76
C GLY A 140 22.28 -5.21 -15.91
N SER A 141 22.27 -5.98 -16.99
CA SER A 141 22.92 -5.57 -18.25
C SER A 141 22.30 -4.28 -18.79
N PRO A 142 22.99 -3.53 -19.66
CA PRO A 142 22.43 -2.35 -20.31
C PRO A 142 21.08 -2.61 -21.02
N GLU A 143 20.92 -3.80 -21.62
CA GLU A 143 19.67 -4.24 -22.26
C GLU A 143 18.57 -4.46 -21.23
N ALA A 144 18.84 -5.17 -20.13
CA ALA A 144 17.88 -5.38 -19.03
C ALA A 144 17.43 -4.06 -18.41
N GLN A 145 18.36 -3.14 -18.18
CA GLN A 145 18.05 -1.80 -17.69
C GLN A 145 17.18 -0.99 -18.67
N ALA A 146 17.44 -1.10 -19.98
CA ALA A 146 16.65 -0.45 -21.01
C ALA A 146 15.21 -1.02 -21.05
N ASN A 147 15.06 -2.35 -20.98
CA ASN A 147 13.77 -3.03 -20.91
C ASN A 147 12.99 -2.64 -19.65
N PHE A 148 13.65 -2.53 -18.50
CA PHE A 148 13.03 -2.08 -17.27
C PHE A 148 12.44 -0.66 -17.41
N ARG A 149 13.19 0.27 -17.98
CA ARG A 149 12.71 1.64 -18.24
C ARG A 149 11.59 1.69 -19.27
N ALA A 150 11.69 0.86 -20.31
CA ALA A 150 10.66 0.77 -21.36
C ALA A 150 9.32 0.24 -20.80
N ALA A 151 9.37 -0.67 -19.82
CA ALA A 151 8.18 -1.20 -19.15
C ALA A 151 7.43 -0.16 -18.30
N ASP A 152 8.04 1.00 -18.01
CA ASP A 152 7.43 2.12 -17.31
C ASP A 152 6.88 3.21 -18.25
N THR A 153 6.66 2.87 -19.52
CA THR A 153 6.20 3.83 -20.52
C THR A 153 4.68 3.75 -20.70
N GLY A 154 4.02 4.90 -20.68
CA GLY A 154 2.55 5.02 -20.79
C GLY A 154 1.83 4.66 -19.49
N GLY A 155 0.50 4.57 -19.59
CA GLY A 155 -0.36 4.15 -18.47
C GLY A 155 -0.80 2.70 -18.58
N VAL A 156 -1.27 2.12 -17.47
CA VAL A 156 -1.92 0.80 -17.46
C VAL A 156 -3.08 0.76 -18.45
N LEU A 157 -3.89 1.82 -18.52
CA LEU A 157 -5.02 1.90 -19.45
C LEU A 157 -4.56 1.87 -20.92
N ASP A 158 -3.41 2.48 -21.24
CA ASP A 158 -2.84 2.43 -22.59
C ASP A 158 -2.38 1.02 -22.93
N ALA A 159 -1.76 0.33 -21.99
CA ALA A 159 -1.36 -1.08 -22.14
C ALA A 159 -2.59 -1.98 -22.36
N LEU A 160 -3.66 -1.79 -21.62
CA LEU A 160 -4.92 -2.54 -21.78
C LEU A 160 -5.54 -2.29 -23.17
N ARG A 161 -5.64 -1.03 -23.60
CA ARG A 161 -6.20 -0.67 -24.92
C ARG A 161 -5.37 -1.18 -26.07
N GLY A 162 -4.06 -1.26 -25.91
CA GLY A 162 -3.14 -1.81 -26.91
C GLY A 162 -3.10 -3.33 -26.97
N GLY A 163 -3.65 -4.03 -25.96
CA GLY A 163 -3.52 -5.48 -25.77
C GLY A 163 -4.50 -6.35 -26.58
N GLY A 164 -5.40 -5.76 -27.37
CA GLY A 164 -6.37 -6.52 -28.18
C GLY A 164 -7.48 -7.17 -27.34
N PHE A 165 -7.86 -6.56 -26.25
CA PHE A 165 -8.94 -6.98 -25.35
C PHE A 165 -10.29 -6.43 -25.80
N THR A 166 -11.39 -7.08 -25.38
CA THR A 166 -12.74 -6.55 -25.53
C THR A 166 -12.95 -5.32 -24.65
N GLN A 167 -13.99 -4.52 -24.93
CA GLN A 167 -14.30 -3.38 -24.10
C GLN A 167 -14.62 -3.79 -22.66
N GLU A 168 -15.31 -4.92 -22.46
CA GLU A 168 -15.62 -5.46 -21.14
C GLU A 168 -14.37 -5.85 -20.36
N GLU A 169 -13.42 -6.56 -20.99
CA GLU A 169 -12.13 -6.88 -20.37
C GLU A 169 -11.36 -5.62 -19.96
N ILE A 170 -11.39 -4.57 -20.82
CA ILE A 170 -10.73 -3.28 -20.49
C ILE A 170 -11.42 -2.58 -19.34
N ASP A 171 -12.75 -2.44 -19.36
CA ASP A 171 -13.53 -1.75 -18.33
C ASP A 171 -13.31 -2.39 -16.95
N LEU A 172 -13.34 -3.72 -16.89
CA LEU A 172 -13.15 -4.47 -15.65
C LEU A 172 -11.71 -4.39 -15.14
N ALA A 173 -10.73 -4.56 -16.01
CA ALA A 173 -9.32 -4.44 -15.65
C ALA A 173 -8.98 -3.00 -15.22
N ASP A 174 -9.54 -1.99 -15.87
CA ASP A 174 -9.40 -0.58 -15.50
C ASP A 174 -9.98 -0.32 -14.09
N ALA A 175 -11.18 -0.84 -13.80
CA ALA A 175 -11.81 -0.72 -12.48
C ALA A 175 -10.98 -1.40 -11.39
N TYR A 176 -10.54 -2.65 -11.61
CA TYR A 176 -9.70 -3.41 -10.69
C TYR A 176 -8.41 -2.67 -10.35
N TRP A 177 -7.67 -2.25 -11.37
CA TRP A 177 -6.39 -1.58 -11.19
C TRP A 177 -6.54 -0.14 -10.67
N SER A 178 -7.61 0.57 -11.00
CA SER A 178 -7.92 1.88 -10.40
C SER A 178 -8.06 1.78 -8.88
N ALA A 179 -8.72 0.72 -8.40
CA ALA A 179 -8.80 0.43 -6.96
C ALA A 179 -7.42 0.09 -6.37
N GLY A 180 -6.63 -0.76 -7.04
CA GLY A 180 -5.29 -1.13 -6.60
C GLY A 180 -4.31 0.05 -6.50
N TYR A 181 -4.34 0.95 -7.47
CA TYR A 181 -3.49 2.16 -7.49
C TYR A 181 -4.06 3.32 -6.65
N ASN A 182 -5.32 3.25 -6.21
CA ASN A 182 -6.05 4.38 -5.62
C ASN A 182 -6.01 5.61 -6.54
N GLY A 183 -6.14 5.43 -7.84
CA GLY A 183 -6.02 6.50 -8.80
C GLY A 183 -6.26 6.04 -10.24
N SER A 184 -6.11 6.98 -11.18
CA SER A 184 -6.35 6.72 -12.59
C SER A 184 -5.29 5.81 -13.20
N THR A 185 -5.72 4.74 -13.84
CA THR A 185 -4.87 3.82 -14.61
C THR A 185 -4.26 4.47 -15.85
N ALA A 186 -4.83 5.59 -16.33
CA ALA A 186 -4.24 6.37 -17.43
C ALA A 186 -2.87 6.96 -17.07
N THR A 187 -2.60 7.17 -15.78
CA THR A 187 -1.33 7.71 -15.27
C THR A 187 -0.58 6.73 -14.37
N ALA A 188 -1.14 5.56 -14.12
CA ALA A 188 -0.53 4.53 -13.30
C ALA A 188 0.53 3.77 -14.10
N SER A 189 1.69 3.54 -13.50
CA SER A 189 2.80 2.83 -14.14
C SER A 189 2.49 1.35 -14.39
N PRO A 190 2.59 0.84 -15.61
CA PRO A 190 2.47 -0.60 -15.89
C PRO A 190 3.56 -1.42 -15.19
N LEU A 191 4.72 -0.82 -14.94
CA LEU A 191 5.83 -1.45 -14.23
C LEU A 191 5.43 -1.82 -12.78
N MET A 192 4.59 -1.01 -12.13
CA MET A 192 4.11 -1.30 -10.77
C MET A 192 3.15 -2.51 -10.74
N ALA A 193 2.33 -2.74 -11.77
CA ALA A 193 1.54 -3.96 -11.89
C ALA A 193 2.44 -5.20 -11.95
N LYS A 194 3.56 -5.12 -12.66
CA LYS A 194 4.56 -6.19 -12.75
C LYS A 194 5.29 -6.41 -11.40
N HIS A 195 5.53 -5.35 -10.65
CA HIS A 195 6.05 -5.47 -9.28
C HIS A 195 5.03 -6.14 -8.34
N TRP A 196 3.75 -5.82 -8.45
CA TRP A 196 2.69 -6.52 -7.73
C TRP A 196 2.66 -8.01 -8.05
N ALA A 197 2.83 -8.39 -9.31
CA ALA A 197 2.93 -9.79 -9.71
C ALA A 197 4.02 -10.53 -8.92
N SER A 198 5.13 -9.86 -8.64
CA SER A 198 6.23 -10.44 -7.86
C SER A 198 5.84 -10.83 -6.42
N LEU A 199 4.84 -10.16 -5.83
CA LEU A 199 4.31 -10.49 -4.50
C LEU A 199 3.54 -11.80 -4.48
N SER A 200 3.04 -12.26 -5.65
CA SER A 200 2.31 -13.51 -5.84
C SER A 200 3.14 -14.57 -6.58
N ASP A 201 4.48 -14.53 -6.45
CA ASP A 201 5.41 -15.40 -7.20
C ASP A 201 5.17 -15.34 -8.72
N HIS A 202 4.78 -14.17 -9.23
CA HIS A 202 4.45 -13.91 -10.64
C HIS A 202 3.28 -14.76 -11.19
N ARG A 203 2.40 -15.21 -10.29
CA ARG A 203 1.23 -16.03 -10.61
C ARG A 203 -0.06 -15.30 -10.29
N LEU A 204 -0.85 -15.00 -11.31
CA LEU A 204 -2.12 -14.29 -11.18
C LEU A 204 -3.06 -14.99 -10.19
N SER A 205 -3.19 -16.31 -10.28
CA SER A 205 -4.07 -17.12 -9.42
C SER A 205 -3.76 -17.04 -7.91
N LEU A 206 -2.61 -16.47 -7.54
CA LEU A 206 -2.23 -16.28 -6.13
C LEU A 206 -2.35 -14.83 -5.68
N LEU A 207 -2.62 -13.88 -6.58
CA LEU A 207 -2.58 -12.47 -6.24
C LEU A 207 -3.59 -12.13 -5.13
N ASP A 208 -4.84 -12.43 -5.36
CA ASP A 208 -5.93 -12.10 -4.45
C ASP A 208 -5.85 -12.92 -3.15
N ASP A 209 -5.52 -14.22 -3.26
CA ASP A 209 -5.30 -15.08 -2.08
C ASP A 209 -4.17 -14.57 -1.18
N GLN A 210 -3.15 -13.98 -1.73
CA GLN A 210 -2.04 -13.42 -0.95
C GLN A 210 -2.29 -11.99 -0.46
N THR A 211 -3.03 -11.18 -1.20
CA THR A 211 -3.14 -9.73 -0.94
C THR A 211 -4.49 -9.30 -0.35
N LEU A 212 -5.57 -10.03 -0.58
CA LEU A 212 -6.93 -9.65 -0.16
C LEU A 212 -7.56 -10.63 0.84
N ARG A 213 -6.82 -11.64 1.27
CA ARG A 213 -7.35 -12.76 2.06
C ARG A 213 -7.67 -12.42 3.50
N PHE A 214 -6.87 -11.61 4.18
CA PHE A 214 -7.00 -11.38 5.62
C PHE A 214 -7.19 -9.92 5.97
N LYS A 215 -8.09 -9.72 6.94
CA LYS A 215 -8.40 -8.42 7.55
C LYS A 215 -8.16 -8.51 9.06
N LEU A 216 -7.98 -7.36 9.70
CA LEU A 216 -7.90 -7.28 11.16
C LEU A 216 -9.28 -7.28 11.78
N THR A 217 -9.47 -8.04 12.86
CA THR A 217 -10.76 -8.19 13.54
C THR A 217 -11.31 -6.84 14.05
N HIS A 218 -10.43 -5.95 14.50
CA HIS A 218 -10.81 -4.62 15.02
C HIS A 218 -10.44 -3.49 14.07
N GLY A 219 -10.14 -3.84 12.81
CA GLY A 219 -9.74 -2.90 11.78
C GLY A 219 -8.28 -2.42 11.89
N MET A 220 -7.80 -1.81 10.82
CA MET A 220 -6.44 -1.29 10.71
C MET A 220 -6.19 -0.12 11.67
N GLY A 221 -7.24 0.65 11.99
CA GLY A 221 -7.19 1.73 12.97
C GLY A 221 -6.81 1.27 14.38
N ALA A 222 -7.15 0.04 14.76
CA ALA A 222 -6.82 -0.50 16.08
C ALA A 222 -5.31 -0.61 16.32
N ILE A 223 -4.53 -1.00 15.31
CA ILE A 223 -3.06 -1.05 15.44
C ILE A 223 -2.48 0.36 15.62
N THR A 224 -2.93 1.33 14.81
CA THR A 224 -2.41 2.70 14.92
C THR A 224 -2.76 3.35 16.26
N GLN A 225 -3.94 3.06 16.78
CA GLN A 225 -4.33 3.49 18.14
C GLN A 225 -3.49 2.80 19.23
N ALA A 226 -3.21 1.50 19.08
CA ALA A 226 -2.37 0.76 20.01
C ALA A 226 -0.92 1.31 20.02
N ILE A 227 -0.34 1.61 18.86
CA ILE A 227 0.98 2.25 18.77
C ILE A 227 0.94 3.62 19.45
N ALA A 228 -0.07 4.46 19.18
CA ALA A 228 -0.20 5.77 19.77
C ALA A 228 -0.35 5.72 21.30
N ALA A 229 -1.08 4.73 21.82
CA ALA A 229 -1.25 4.51 23.27
C ALA A 229 0.03 4.05 23.97
N ASP A 230 0.96 3.42 23.25
CA ASP A 230 2.27 2.97 23.76
C ASP A 230 3.29 4.13 23.85
N LEU A 231 3.03 5.24 23.14
CA LEU A 231 3.90 6.43 23.14
C LEU A 231 3.74 7.23 24.43
N ARG A 232 4.87 7.79 24.88
CA ARG A 232 4.95 8.73 26.00
C ARG A 232 5.12 10.17 25.54
N CYS A 233 5.48 10.38 24.27
CA CYS A 233 5.65 11.70 23.71
C CYS A 233 4.33 12.44 23.57
N GLU A 234 4.43 13.74 23.44
CA GLU A 234 3.27 14.58 23.12
C GLU A 234 2.83 14.32 21.67
N ILE A 235 1.57 13.93 21.48
CA ILE A 235 0.91 13.89 20.17
C ILE A 235 -0.04 15.08 20.10
N ARG A 236 0.22 16.00 19.18
CA ARG A 236 -0.63 17.17 18.91
C ARG A 236 -1.47 16.90 17.69
N LEU A 237 -2.73 16.61 17.90
CA LEU A 237 -3.74 16.53 16.85
C LEU A 237 -4.17 17.94 16.38
N SER A 238 -4.87 18.03 15.25
CA SER A 238 -5.35 19.28 14.65
C SER A 238 -4.25 20.34 14.51
N SER A 239 -3.03 19.89 14.25
CA SER A 239 -1.82 20.71 14.19
C SER A 239 -1.12 20.58 12.82
N PRO A 240 -1.71 21.14 11.74
CA PRO A 240 -1.11 21.10 10.42
C PRO A 240 0.18 21.93 10.37
N VAL A 241 1.25 21.32 9.86
CA VAL A 241 2.50 22.02 9.60
C VAL A 241 2.37 22.78 8.29
N SER A 242 2.50 24.10 8.32
CA SER A 242 2.37 24.98 7.16
C SER A 242 3.72 25.40 6.57
N HIS A 243 4.77 25.35 7.37
CA HIS A 243 6.10 25.78 6.95
C HIS A 243 7.20 25.06 7.72
N VAL A 244 8.31 24.76 7.03
CA VAL A 244 9.52 24.22 7.64
C VAL A 244 10.70 25.06 7.14
N GLU A 245 11.46 25.61 8.07
CA GLU A 245 12.72 26.28 7.78
C GLU A 245 13.87 25.38 8.16
N HIS A 246 14.78 25.15 7.23
CA HIS A 246 16.00 24.38 7.45
C HIS A 246 17.22 25.32 7.54
N ALA A 247 17.96 25.23 8.62
CA ALA A 247 19.23 25.92 8.80
C ALA A 247 20.33 24.89 9.10
N GLN A 248 21.60 25.31 9.04
CA GLN A 248 22.75 24.40 9.19
C GLN A 248 22.72 23.55 10.47
N ASP A 249 22.16 24.07 11.55
CA ASP A 249 22.15 23.44 12.89
C ASP A 249 20.75 23.06 13.40
N ARG A 250 19.70 23.36 12.63
CA ARG A 250 18.30 23.13 13.05
C ARG A 250 17.34 23.10 11.86
N ALA A 251 16.21 22.44 12.04
CA ALA A 251 15.02 22.53 11.18
C ALA A 251 13.87 23.17 11.96
#